data_81c118102225a351375b44384caabf7d
#
_entry.id   81c118102225a351375b44384caabf7d
#
_cell.length_a   1.000
_cell.length_b   1.000
_cell.length_c   1.000
_cell.angle_alpha   90.00
_cell.angle_beta   90.00
_cell.angle_gamma   90.00
#
_symmetry.space_group_name_H-M   'P 1'
#
loop_
_entity.id
_entity.type
_entity.pdbx_description
1 polymer ?
#
loop_
_entity_poly.entity_id
_entity_poly.type
_entity_poly.pdbx_seq_one_letter_code
_entity_poly.pdbx_strand_id
1 'polypeptide(L)'
;MTNNIRFSAIFTIIFLSIVLFNSSISKAQNAPSLSASLNKKSYSQGESGVLTLSFKTSSKVKIPKEPGIDLSLTTNDIEGKGLQDYSEGEGDYISNSKVKYNFTVNSSAASGSYITVSGSVKFGFCTTSDGVCKLATKNFSVKAKIK
;
A
#
# COMPACT_ATOMS: atom_id res chain seq x y z
N MET A 1 56.01 -38.00 17.45
CA MET A 1 55.34 -37.81 16.12
C MET A 1 53.83 -37.85 16.27
N THR A 2 53.20 -36.86 16.95
CA THR A 2 51.70 -36.86 17.12
C THR A 2 51.10 -35.49 17.32
N ASN A 3 51.54 -34.42 16.60
CA ASN A 3 50.93 -33.10 16.78
C ASN A 3 50.45 -32.39 15.51
N ASN A 4 50.52 -33.03 14.32
CA ASN A 4 50.17 -32.32 13.07
C ASN A 4 48.77 -32.58 12.51
N ILE A 5 47.99 -33.46 13.15
CA ILE A 5 46.66 -33.85 12.59
C ILE A 5 45.54 -32.93 13.15
N ARG A 6 45.73 -32.28 14.30
CA ARG A 6 44.67 -31.49 14.92
C ARG A 6 44.49 -30.08 14.33
N PHE A 7 45.54 -29.53 13.69
CA PHE A 7 45.46 -28.18 13.11
C PHE A 7 44.74 -28.17 11.73
N SER A 8 44.86 -29.25 10.98
CA SER A 8 44.26 -29.35 9.64
C SER A 8 42.73 -29.46 9.69
N ALA A 9 42.16 -30.14 10.70
CA ALA A 9 40.74 -30.33 10.84
C ALA A 9 39.98 -29.04 11.27
N ILE A 10 40.63 -28.18 12.08
CA ILE A 10 40.02 -26.93 12.54
C ILE A 10 39.97 -25.91 11.38
N PHE A 11 40.96 -25.88 10.50
CA PHE A 11 40.97 -24.95 9.36
C PHE A 11 39.92 -25.28 8.32
N THR A 12 39.62 -26.55 8.13
CA THR A 12 38.61 -27.02 7.17
C THR A 12 37.18 -26.69 7.64
N ILE A 13 36.92 -26.71 8.96
CA ILE A 13 35.60 -26.39 9.51
C ILE A 13 35.33 -24.87 9.44
N ILE A 14 36.34 -24.03 9.63
CA ILE A 14 36.20 -22.57 9.53
C ILE A 14 35.93 -22.12 8.09
N PHE A 15 36.53 -22.81 7.08
CA PHE A 15 36.28 -22.46 5.67
C PHE A 15 34.89 -22.87 5.19
N LEU A 16 34.31 -23.94 5.73
CA LEU A 16 32.98 -24.41 5.37
C LEU A 16 31.85 -23.54 5.93
N SER A 17 32.10 -22.85 7.06
CA SER A 17 31.10 -21.97 7.68
C SER A 17 30.97 -20.60 6.99
N ILE A 18 31.95 -20.16 6.21
CA ILE A 18 31.94 -18.86 5.50
C ILE A 18 31.09 -18.92 4.21
N VAL A 19 30.89 -20.10 3.64
CA VAL A 19 30.17 -20.26 2.35
C VAL A 19 28.65 -20.21 2.52
N LEU A 20 28.10 -20.36 3.73
CA LEU A 20 26.65 -20.42 3.97
C LEU A 20 25.97 -19.06 4.23
N PHE A 21 26.72 -17.95 4.26
CA PHE A 21 26.16 -16.61 4.51
C PHE A 21 26.01 -15.72 3.27
N ASN A 22 25.99 -16.30 2.07
CA ASN A 22 25.52 -15.56 0.90
C ASN A 22 23.97 -15.53 0.90
N SER A 23 23.40 -14.92 1.91
CA SER A 23 22.01 -14.48 1.86
C SER A 23 21.90 -13.47 0.73
N SER A 24 21.37 -13.89 -0.40
CA SER A 24 20.99 -13.00 -1.49
C SER A 24 20.08 -11.95 -0.88
N ILE A 25 20.58 -10.72 -0.68
CA ILE A 25 19.76 -9.56 -0.35
C ILE A 25 18.87 -9.36 -1.56
N SER A 26 17.72 -10.02 -1.55
CA SER A 26 16.65 -9.74 -2.49
C SER A 26 16.33 -8.26 -2.31
N LYS A 27 16.68 -7.43 -3.29
CA LYS A 27 16.29 -6.01 -3.30
C LYS A 27 14.78 -6.01 -3.19
N ALA A 28 14.29 -5.63 -2.01
CA ALA A 28 12.86 -5.48 -1.78
C ALA A 28 12.34 -4.51 -2.85
N GLN A 29 11.53 -5.03 -3.75
CA GLN A 29 10.89 -4.23 -4.78
C GLN A 29 9.98 -3.23 -4.06
N ASN A 30 10.31 -1.95 -4.14
CA ASN A 30 9.59 -0.90 -3.41
C ASN A 30 8.15 -0.81 -3.92
N ALA A 31 7.21 -1.31 -3.13
CA ALA A 31 5.80 -1.13 -3.39
C ALA A 31 5.45 0.36 -3.47
N PRO A 32 4.48 0.76 -4.30
CA PRO A 32 3.96 2.12 -4.32
C PRO A 32 3.63 2.63 -2.91
N SER A 33 3.96 3.88 -2.62
CA SER A 33 3.48 4.52 -1.40
C SER A 33 2.06 5.03 -1.61
N LEU A 34 1.25 5.01 -0.53
CA LEU A 34 -0.12 5.51 -0.53
C LEU A 34 -0.20 6.76 0.33
N SER A 35 -0.92 7.77 -0.16
CA SER A 35 -1.43 8.89 0.64
C SER A 35 -2.92 9.03 0.42
N ALA A 36 -3.63 9.51 1.44
CA ALA A 36 -5.06 9.75 1.40
C ALA A 36 -5.37 11.20 1.74
N SER A 37 -6.39 11.76 1.11
CA SER A 37 -6.87 13.11 1.39
C SER A 37 -8.37 13.22 1.18
N LEU A 38 -9.00 14.13 1.89
CA LEU A 38 -10.41 14.48 1.72
C LEU A 38 -10.52 15.74 0.88
N ASN A 39 -11.61 15.86 0.11
CA ASN A 39 -11.86 17.04 -0.72
C ASN A 39 -12.24 18.30 0.12
N LYS A 40 -12.57 18.14 1.40
CA LYS A 40 -12.87 19.24 2.34
C LYS A 40 -12.22 18.96 3.69
N LYS A 41 -11.96 20.03 4.46
CA LYS A 41 -11.47 19.97 5.85
C LYS A 41 -12.59 19.82 6.88
N SER A 42 -13.83 20.12 6.47
CA SER A 42 -15.03 19.99 7.31
C SER A 42 -16.24 19.64 6.48
N TYR A 43 -17.19 18.92 7.10
CA TYR A 43 -18.43 18.45 6.51
C TYR A 43 -19.59 18.73 7.48
N SER A 44 -20.79 18.84 6.95
CA SER A 44 -22.03 18.76 7.71
C SER A 44 -22.50 17.31 7.81
N GLN A 45 -23.39 17.00 8.75
CA GLN A 45 -24.09 15.72 8.81
C GLN A 45 -24.84 15.45 7.49
N GLY A 46 -24.79 14.24 6.99
CA GLY A 46 -25.40 13.85 5.70
C GLY A 46 -24.72 14.42 4.46
N GLU A 47 -23.65 15.21 4.61
CA GLU A 47 -22.94 15.80 3.47
C GLU A 47 -22.09 14.76 2.74
N SER A 48 -22.12 14.83 1.40
CA SER A 48 -21.27 13.99 0.56
C SER A 48 -19.84 14.50 0.51
N GLY A 49 -18.90 13.55 0.55
CA GLY A 49 -17.46 13.78 0.47
C GLY A 49 -16.76 12.89 -0.52
N VAL A 50 -15.52 13.20 -0.80
CA VAL A 50 -14.63 12.42 -1.67
C VAL A 50 -13.32 12.16 -0.95
N LEU A 51 -12.98 10.89 -0.75
CA LEU A 51 -11.66 10.43 -0.35
C LEU A 51 -10.84 10.19 -1.62
N THR A 52 -9.69 10.82 -1.72
CA THR A 52 -8.73 10.60 -2.79
C THR A 52 -7.57 9.78 -2.27
N LEU A 53 -7.36 8.61 -2.86
CA LEU A 53 -6.23 7.73 -2.64
C LEU A 53 -5.19 8.03 -3.73
N SER A 54 -3.98 8.45 -3.35
CA SER A 54 -2.91 8.78 -4.28
C SER A 54 -1.76 7.81 -4.12
N PHE A 55 -1.41 7.12 -5.21
CA PHE A 55 -0.31 6.17 -5.28
C PHE A 55 0.91 6.84 -5.89
N LYS A 56 2.03 6.84 -5.18
CA LYS A 56 3.31 7.30 -5.73
C LYS A 56 4.12 6.09 -6.17
N THR A 57 4.27 5.94 -7.48
CA THR A 57 5.06 4.90 -8.14
C THR A 57 6.36 5.46 -8.70
N SER A 58 7.36 4.61 -8.90
CA SER A 58 8.48 4.94 -9.78
C SER A 58 8.06 4.76 -11.25
N SER A 59 8.83 5.30 -12.18
CA SER A 59 8.57 5.14 -13.63
C SER A 59 8.57 3.68 -14.11
N LYS A 60 9.17 2.78 -13.33
CA LYS A 60 9.28 1.35 -13.63
C LYS A 60 8.18 0.51 -12.94
N VAL A 61 7.24 1.13 -12.25
CA VAL A 61 6.18 0.42 -11.51
C VAL A 61 4.82 0.94 -11.95
N LYS A 62 3.92 0.02 -12.31
CA LYS A 62 2.55 0.30 -12.72
C LYS A 62 1.57 -0.50 -11.86
N ILE A 63 0.35 0.00 -11.73
CA ILE A 63 -0.75 -0.65 -11.01
C ILE A 63 -1.70 -1.22 -12.07
N PRO A 64 -1.89 -2.55 -12.15
CA PRO A 64 -2.80 -3.16 -13.11
C PRO A 64 -4.26 -2.90 -12.72
N LYS A 65 -5.14 -2.91 -13.72
CA LYS A 65 -6.61 -2.85 -13.53
C LYS A 65 -7.15 -4.12 -12.86
N GLU A 66 -6.52 -5.27 -13.15
CA GLU A 66 -6.82 -6.55 -12.52
C GLU A 66 -5.62 -7.04 -11.68
N PRO A 67 -5.80 -7.45 -10.43
CA PRO A 67 -7.05 -7.58 -9.65
C PRO A 67 -7.60 -6.24 -9.14
N GLY A 68 -7.01 -5.11 -9.52
CA GLY A 68 -7.52 -3.79 -9.19
C GLY A 68 -7.15 -3.32 -7.79
N ILE A 69 -7.94 -2.41 -7.27
CA ILE A 69 -7.78 -1.78 -5.95
C ILE A 69 -8.96 -2.21 -5.09
N ASP A 70 -8.66 -2.84 -3.97
CA ASP A 70 -9.63 -3.23 -2.95
C ASP A 70 -9.48 -2.32 -1.73
N LEU A 71 -10.56 -1.60 -1.38
CA LEU A 71 -10.63 -0.66 -0.27
C LEU A 71 -11.53 -1.20 0.83
N SER A 72 -10.97 -1.40 2.01
CA SER A 72 -11.69 -1.73 3.22
C SER A 72 -11.65 -0.56 4.21
N LEU A 73 -12.81 0.00 4.53
CA LEU A 73 -12.95 1.06 5.55
C LEU A 73 -13.13 0.45 6.94
N THR A 74 -12.55 1.10 7.95
CA THR A 74 -12.66 0.72 9.36
C THR A 74 -13.39 1.76 10.19
N THR A 75 -13.92 2.83 9.56
CA THR A 75 -14.68 3.89 10.23
C THR A 75 -16.18 3.66 10.09
N ASN A 76 -16.93 4.03 11.13
CA ASN A 76 -18.40 4.03 11.14
C ASN A 76 -19.00 5.44 10.94
N ASP A 77 -18.15 6.46 10.80
CA ASP A 77 -18.60 7.86 10.70
C ASP A 77 -19.08 8.23 9.31
N ILE A 78 -18.85 7.38 8.34
CA ILE A 78 -19.24 7.59 6.95
C ILE A 78 -19.88 6.34 6.35
N GLU A 79 -20.76 6.58 5.39
CA GLU A 79 -21.35 5.56 4.52
C GLU A 79 -20.70 5.66 3.14
N GLY A 80 -20.06 4.59 2.71
CA GLY A 80 -19.36 4.54 1.43
C GLY A 80 -20.31 4.30 0.25
N LYS A 81 -20.06 5.01 -0.85
CA LYS A 81 -20.77 4.83 -2.13
C LYS A 81 -19.95 4.11 -3.20
N GLY A 82 -18.77 3.64 -2.82
CA GLY A 82 -17.87 2.87 -3.67
C GLY A 82 -16.77 3.69 -4.34
N LEU A 83 -15.81 2.94 -4.90
CA LEU A 83 -14.74 3.50 -5.71
C LEU A 83 -15.30 4.09 -7.00
N GLN A 84 -14.77 5.23 -7.41
CA GLN A 84 -15.00 5.75 -8.75
C GLN A 84 -14.31 4.87 -9.76
N ASP A 85 -14.86 4.89 -10.98
CA ASP A 85 -14.26 4.18 -12.10
C ASP A 85 -12.81 4.67 -12.31
N TYR A 86 -11.87 3.76 -12.14
CA TYR A 86 -10.45 3.97 -12.39
C TYR A 86 -9.97 3.18 -13.61
N SER A 87 -10.90 2.71 -14.44
CA SER A 87 -10.62 1.97 -15.66
C SER A 87 -10.07 2.87 -16.77
N GLU A 88 -10.12 4.19 -16.60
CA GLU A 88 -9.50 5.13 -17.50
C GLU A 88 -8.00 4.86 -17.59
N GLY A 89 -7.51 4.65 -18.79
CA GLY A 89 -6.11 4.37 -19.12
C GLY A 89 -5.97 3.40 -20.26
N GLU A 90 -4.88 3.51 -20.96
CA GLU A 90 -4.53 2.61 -22.05
C GLU A 90 -4.08 1.25 -21.51
N GLY A 91 -4.61 0.18 -22.11
CA GLY A 91 -4.21 -1.19 -21.79
C GLY A 91 -4.61 -1.64 -20.40
N ASP A 92 -3.77 -2.48 -19.79
CA ASP A 92 -4.07 -3.24 -18.57
C ASP A 92 -3.76 -2.49 -17.27
N TYR A 93 -3.32 -1.24 -17.35
CA TYR A 93 -2.92 -0.45 -16.19
C TYR A 93 -3.83 0.76 -15.98
N ILE A 94 -4.00 1.19 -14.72
CA ILE A 94 -4.66 2.44 -14.42
C ILE A 94 -3.82 3.61 -14.96
N SER A 95 -4.46 4.58 -15.63
CA SER A 95 -3.78 5.74 -16.20
C SER A 95 -3.31 6.73 -15.14
N ASN A 96 -4.03 6.76 -14.03
CA ASN A 96 -3.89 7.77 -13.03
C ASN A 96 -3.48 7.17 -11.68
N SER A 97 -2.50 7.75 -11.03
CA SER A 97 -2.09 7.37 -9.69
C SER A 97 -3.09 7.81 -8.60
N LYS A 98 -4.24 8.37 -8.96
CA LYS A 98 -5.28 8.84 -8.04
C LYS A 98 -6.58 8.11 -8.28
N VAL A 99 -7.12 7.53 -7.20
CA VAL A 99 -8.42 6.85 -7.18
C VAL A 99 -9.32 7.57 -6.19
N LYS A 100 -10.56 7.80 -6.58
CA LYS A 100 -11.56 8.49 -5.76
C LYS A 100 -12.55 7.50 -5.18
N TYR A 101 -12.98 7.75 -3.96
CA TYR A 101 -14.02 7.02 -3.27
C TYR A 101 -15.05 8.00 -2.73
N ASN A 102 -16.30 7.85 -3.17
CA ASN A 102 -17.39 8.69 -2.71
C ASN A 102 -17.99 8.15 -1.41
N PHE A 103 -18.31 9.05 -0.51
CA PHE A 103 -18.94 8.72 0.77
C PHE A 103 -19.96 9.80 1.17
N THR A 104 -20.79 9.47 2.16
CA THR A 104 -21.67 10.41 2.85
C THR A 104 -21.35 10.36 4.35
N VAL A 105 -21.26 11.52 5.01
CA VAL A 105 -21.10 11.60 6.46
C VAL A 105 -22.38 11.13 7.13
N ASN A 106 -22.29 10.28 8.14
CA ASN A 106 -23.45 9.82 8.87
C ASN A 106 -24.19 10.97 9.55
N SER A 107 -25.52 10.94 9.52
CA SER A 107 -26.37 11.93 10.19
C SER A 107 -26.23 11.91 11.71
N SER A 108 -25.71 10.82 12.28
CA SER A 108 -25.42 10.66 13.71
C SER A 108 -24.07 11.25 14.15
N ALA A 109 -23.25 11.73 13.23
CA ALA A 109 -21.96 12.33 13.55
C ALA A 109 -22.15 13.59 14.39
N ALA A 110 -21.49 13.68 15.56
CA ALA A 110 -21.70 14.80 16.47
C ALA A 110 -21.11 16.10 15.91
N SER A 111 -21.92 17.18 15.86
CA SER A 111 -21.45 18.52 15.48
C SER A 111 -20.31 18.98 16.41
N GLY A 112 -19.32 19.68 15.86
CA GLY A 112 -18.13 20.13 16.58
C GLY A 112 -17.05 19.05 16.77
N SER A 113 -17.37 17.76 16.54
CA SER A 113 -16.43 16.65 16.65
C SER A 113 -15.53 16.49 15.41
N TYR A 114 -14.62 15.53 15.46
CA TYR A 114 -13.82 15.09 14.33
C TYR A 114 -14.22 13.67 13.93
N ILE A 115 -14.44 13.47 12.65
CA ILE A 115 -14.48 12.12 12.05
C ILE A 115 -13.09 11.72 11.61
N THR A 116 -12.80 10.42 11.72
CA THR A 116 -11.57 9.82 11.21
C THR A 116 -11.93 8.82 10.12
N VAL A 117 -11.59 9.14 8.89
CA VAL A 117 -11.76 8.22 7.76
C VAL A 117 -10.49 7.38 7.65
N SER A 118 -10.58 6.11 8.02
CA SER A 118 -9.45 5.18 8.05
C SER A 118 -9.80 3.85 7.41
N GLY A 119 -8.78 3.15 6.96
CA GLY A 119 -8.94 1.85 6.34
C GLY A 119 -7.63 1.30 5.78
N SER A 120 -7.76 0.22 5.01
CA SER A 120 -6.67 -0.41 4.27
C SER A 120 -6.99 -0.48 2.79
N VAL A 121 -5.95 -0.38 1.98
CA VAL A 121 -6.03 -0.54 0.52
C VAL A 121 -5.12 -1.68 0.13
N LYS A 122 -5.70 -2.72 -0.48
CA LYS A 122 -4.98 -3.82 -1.11
C LYS A 122 -4.94 -3.59 -2.62
N PHE A 123 -3.78 -3.73 -3.23
CA PHE A 123 -3.62 -3.50 -4.66
C PHE A 123 -2.47 -4.31 -5.24
N GLY A 124 -2.56 -4.62 -6.54
CA GLY A 124 -1.47 -5.18 -7.32
C GLY A 124 -0.51 -4.09 -7.79
N PHE A 125 0.75 -4.43 -8.00
CA PHE A 125 1.71 -3.58 -8.72
C PHE A 125 2.71 -4.44 -9.47
N CYS A 126 3.10 -4.01 -10.67
CA CYS A 126 4.01 -4.74 -11.55
C CYS A 126 5.20 -3.87 -11.90
N THR A 127 6.39 -4.49 -11.96
CA THR A 127 7.56 -3.84 -12.55
C THR A 127 7.56 -4.04 -14.06
N THR A 128 7.91 -2.97 -14.78
CA THR A 128 7.97 -3.00 -16.26
C THR A 128 9.26 -3.60 -16.78
N SER A 129 10.29 -3.79 -15.92
CA SER A 129 11.59 -4.31 -16.32
C SER A 129 11.64 -5.84 -16.43
N ASP A 130 10.89 -6.53 -15.58
CA ASP A 130 10.91 -7.99 -15.46
C ASP A 130 9.50 -8.61 -15.50
N GLY A 131 8.46 -7.77 -15.61
CA GLY A 131 7.06 -8.21 -15.64
C GLY A 131 6.56 -8.80 -14.32
N VAL A 132 7.32 -8.72 -13.23
CA VAL A 132 6.93 -9.32 -11.96
C VAL A 132 5.86 -8.49 -11.29
N CYS A 133 4.72 -9.11 -10.96
CA CYS A 133 3.61 -8.52 -10.25
C CYS A 133 3.55 -9.00 -8.80
N LYS A 134 3.22 -8.12 -7.88
CA LYS A 134 3.09 -8.38 -6.43
C LYS A 134 1.85 -7.70 -5.87
N LEU A 135 1.40 -8.19 -4.71
CA LEU A 135 0.33 -7.55 -3.94
C LEU A 135 0.94 -6.74 -2.80
N ALA A 136 0.32 -5.61 -2.49
CA ALA A 136 0.63 -4.79 -1.33
C ALA A 136 -0.65 -4.39 -0.60
N THR A 137 -0.54 -4.20 0.72
CA THR A 137 -1.58 -3.60 1.55
C THR A 137 -1.00 -2.38 2.23
N LYS A 138 -1.70 -1.26 2.17
CA LYS A 138 -1.32 0.00 2.82
C LYS A 138 -2.50 0.53 3.63
N ASN A 139 -2.21 0.98 4.85
CA ASN A 139 -3.21 1.62 5.70
C ASN A 139 -3.19 3.13 5.47
N PHE A 140 -4.33 3.77 5.71
CA PHE A 140 -4.46 5.22 5.69
C PHE A 140 -5.38 5.69 6.81
N SER A 141 -5.24 6.98 7.16
CA SER A 141 -6.11 7.66 8.11
C SER A 141 -6.09 9.16 7.82
N VAL A 142 -7.24 9.76 7.67
CA VAL A 142 -7.42 11.21 7.45
C VAL A 142 -8.56 11.72 8.32
N LYS A 143 -8.48 12.98 8.76
CA LYS A 143 -9.46 13.58 9.66
C LYS A 143 -10.16 14.78 9.02
N ALA A 144 -11.43 14.96 9.38
CA ALA A 144 -12.20 16.16 9.06
C ALA A 144 -13.06 16.56 10.25
N LYS A 145 -13.40 17.86 10.36
CA LYS A 145 -14.27 18.39 11.39
C LYS A 145 -15.73 18.27 10.95
N ILE A 146 -16.65 17.99 11.89
CA ILE A 146 -18.10 18.11 11.68
C ILE A 146 -18.54 19.52 12.10
N LYS A 147 -19.28 20.20 11.22
CA LYS A 147 -19.84 21.53 11.46
C LYS A 147 -21.11 21.46 12.32
#